data_0a4dc742f6f25629dc0e5b8d3f2d6088
#
_entry.id   0a4dc742f6f25629dc0e5b8d3f2d6088
#
_cell.length_a   1.000
_cell.length_b   1.000
_cell.length_c   1.000
_cell.angle_alpha   90.00
_cell.angle_beta   90.00
_cell.angle_gamma   90.00
#
_symmetry.space_group_name_H-M   'P 1'
#
loop_
_entity.id
_entity.type
_entity.pdbx_description
1 polymer ?
#
loop_
_entity_poly.entity_id
_entity_poly.type
_entity_poly.pdbx_seq_one_letter_code
_entity_poly.pdbx_strand_id
1 'polypeptide(L)'
;MEYFTSNDGVKLAYEVQGEGKPLLLLSGYAVPVGTMESLAEKLRPAGYQTILAEQRGIGASETLHYGERLSRHAKDLKELTDLLDLKDVVFIGHSMGASVIFAYYSLFGAERMAGIIDIDQSPKMLSTEDWEYGICGVDENALFTFMKEKFPKANYIDRETPSMQRYISTIKSYPRYDEGERRALLFDHMCADWRDVLGRITVPILFIAGKNSPYWDSRFVEVCAKMCRNGEYEVIEECGHCVPWEQEEACVRAVMGFLKRIKTPHIS
;
A
#
# COMPACT_ATOMS: atom_id res chain seq x y z
N MET A 1 2.67 14.04 -14.34
CA MET A 1 1.36 13.51 -13.91
C MET A 1 0.49 13.37 -15.15
N GLU A 2 -0.01 12.19 -15.42
CA GLU A 2 -0.92 11.82 -16.50
C GLU A 2 -2.29 11.47 -15.93
N TYR A 3 -3.30 11.30 -16.79
CA TYR A 3 -4.67 11.01 -16.35
C TYR A 3 -5.31 9.99 -17.26
N PHE A 4 -6.17 9.16 -16.68
CA PHE A 4 -7.12 8.34 -17.43
C PHE A 4 -8.52 8.45 -16.82
N THR A 5 -9.52 8.09 -17.59
CA THR A 5 -10.91 8.07 -17.12
C THR A 5 -11.31 6.62 -16.88
N SER A 6 -11.69 6.32 -15.65
CA SER A 6 -12.18 4.99 -15.28
C SER A 6 -13.53 4.66 -15.91
N ASN A 7 -13.96 3.41 -15.89
CA ASN A 7 -15.21 2.96 -16.51
C ASN A 7 -16.47 3.59 -15.89
N ASP A 8 -16.36 4.18 -14.71
CA ASP A 8 -17.45 4.93 -14.06
C ASP A 8 -17.32 6.45 -14.24
N GLY A 9 -16.43 6.89 -15.14
CA GLY A 9 -16.30 8.28 -15.56
C GLY A 9 -15.37 9.14 -14.71
N VAL A 10 -14.66 8.56 -13.75
CA VAL A 10 -13.79 9.28 -12.82
C VAL A 10 -12.41 9.52 -13.44
N LYS A 11 -11.91 10.75 -13.34
CA LYS A 11 -10.57 11.11 -13.78
C LYS A 11 -9.53 10.77 -12.71
N LEU A 12 -8.66 9.81 -13.01
CA LEU A 12 -7.63 9.31 -12.12
C LEU A 12 -6.24 9.70 -12.62
N ALA A 13 -5.39 10.13 -11.68
CA ALA A 13 -4.02 10.55 -11.95
C ALA A 13 -3.03 9.41 -11.77
N TYR A 14 -1.99 9.42 -12.57
CA TYR A 14 -0.84 8.53 -12.41
C TYR A 14 0.44 9.19 -12.94
N GLU A 15 1.57 8.62 -12.60
CA GLU A 15 2.87 9.08 -13.11
C GLU A 15 3.74 7.88 -13.44
N VAL A 16 4.33 7.87 -14.65
CA VAL A 16 5.27 6.83 -15.10
C VAL A 16 6.65 7.44 -15.25
N GLN A 17 7.65 6.84 -14.61
CA GLN A 17 9.02 7.30 -14.71
C GLN A 17 10.00 6.12 -14.76
N GLY A 18 11.14 6.33 -15.46
CA GLY A 18 12.15 5.29 -15.64
C GLY A 18 11.77 4.27 -16.71
N GLU A 19 12.65 3.28 -16.89
CA GLU A 19 12.49 2.20 -17.87
C GLU A 19 12.83 0.87 -17.20
N GLY A 20 12.34 -0.25 -17.76
CA GLY A 20 12.62 -1.59 -17.29
C GLY A 20 11.42 -2.28 -16.66
N LYS A 21 11.65 -3.13 -15.63
CA LYS A 21 10.59 -3.89 -14.99
C LYS A 21 9.61 -2.98 -14.25
N PRO A 22 8.28 -3.13 -14.46
CA PRO A 22 7.30 -2.23 -13.86
C PRO A 22 7.11 -2.50 -12.37
N LEU A 23 7.19 -1.42 -11.59
CA LEU A 23 6.81 -1.37 -10.18
C LEU A 23 5.62 -0.41 -10.06
N LEU A 24 4.51 -0.89 -9.54
CA LEU A 24 3.32 -0.06 -9.33
C LEU A 24 3.18 0.24 -7.84
N LEU A 25 3.21 1.52 -7.48
CA LEU A 25 3.23 1.99 -6.10
C LEU A 25 1.89 2.64 -5.73
N LEU A 26 1.39 2.27 -4.55
CA LEU A 26 0.19 2.81 -3.92
C LEU A 26 0.51 3.33 -2.52
N SER A 27 -0.02 4.49 -2.19
CA SER A 27 0.05 5.07 -0.84
C SER A 27 -1.10 4.60 0.06
N GLY A 28 -1.05 5.01 1.33
CA GLY A 28 -2.06 4.71 2.34
C GLY A 28 -3.34 5.54 2.24
N TYR A 29 -4.21 5.35 3.22
CA TYR A 29 -5.46 6.11 3.37
C TYR A 29 -5.19 7.61 3.49
N ALA A 30 -5.87 8.41 2.69
CA ALA A 30 -5.77 9.87 2.68
C ALA A 30 -4.37 10.44 2.36
N VAL A 31 -3.47 9.64 1.80
CA VAL A 31 -2.09 10.03 1.51
C VAL A 31 -1.86 10.08 0.00
N PRO A 32 -1.45 11.23 -0.58
CA PRO A 32 -1.13 11.34 -2.00
C PRO A 32 0.03 10.41 -2.39
N VAL A 33 -0.08 9.75 -3.56
CA VAL A 33 0.94 8.79 -4.02
C VAL A 33 2.31 9.43 -4.27
N GLY A 34 2.37 10.73 -4.55
CA GLY A 34 3.63 11.48 -4.68
C GLY A 34 4.52 11.39 -3.43
N THR A 35 3.98 11.00 -2.27
CA THR A 35 4.79 10.70 -1.08
C THR A 35 5.69 9.48 -1.29
N MET A 36 5.32 8.53 -2.15
CA MET A 36 6.11 7.33 -2.47
C MET A 36 7.27 7.64 -3.44
N GLU A 37 7.38 8.86 -3.93
CA GLU A 37 8.43 9.27 -4.88
C GLU A 37 9.84 9.08 -4.32
N SER A 38 10.05 9.31 -3.02
CA SER A 38 11.37 9.10 -2.39
C SER A 38 11.84 7.63 -2.51
N LEU A 39 10.93 6.67 -2.34
CA LEU A 39 11.22 5.26 -2.58
C LEU A 39 11.41 4.98 -4.09
N ALA A 40 10.50 5.48 -4.92
CA ALA A 40 10.50 5.23 -6.37
C ALA A 40 11.80 5.71 -7.04
N GLU A 41 12.29 6.91 -6.71
CA GLU A 41 13.53 7.47 -7.27
C GLU A 41 14.78 6.64 -6.95
N LYS A 42 14.78 5.88 -5.83
CA LYS A 42 15.89 4.99 -5.46
C LYS A 42 15.88 3.65 -6.23
N LEU A 43 14.72 3.27 -6.78
CA LEU A 43 14.54 2.01 -7.52
C LEU A 43 14.86 2.17 -9.01
N ARG A 44 14.61 3.34 -9.60
CA ARG A 44 14.82 3.60 -11.04
C ARG A 44 16.24 3.35 -11.53
N PRO A 45 17.31 3.77 -10.83
CA PRO A 45 18.69 3.52 -11.27
C PRO A 45 19.06 2.03 -11.34
N ALA A 46 18.28 1.16 -10.69
CA ALA A 46 18.46 -0.29 -10.71
C ALA A 46 17.73 -0.99 -11.86
N GLY A 47 17.17 -0.25 -12.83
CA GLY A 47 16.51 -0.77 -14.02
C GLY A 47 15.01 -1.08 -13.81
N TYR A 48 14.34 -0.29 -12.98
CA TYR A 48 12.91 -0.38 -12.77
C TYR A 48 12.18 0.84 -13.32
N GLN A 49 11.05 0.59 -13.98
CA GLN A 49 10.05 1.59 -14.28
C GLN A 49 9.11 1.73 -13.07
N THR A 50 8.84 2.93 -12.62
CA THR A 50 7.93 3.17 -11.49
C THR A 50 6.65 3.82 -11.98
N ILE A 51 5.51 3.26 -11.55
CA ILE A 51 4.17 3.76 -11.81
C ILE A 51 3.58 4.18 -10.46
N LEU A 52 3.45 5.47 -10.22
CA LEU A 52 2.76 6.02 -9.07
C LEU A 52 1.28 6.16 -9.41
N ALA A 53 0.43 5.32 -8.82
CA ALA A 53 -1.00 5.32 -9.09
C ALA A 53 -1.75 6.07 -7.98
N GLU A 54 -2.31 7.23 -8.34
CA GLU A 54 -3.09 8.03 -7.39
C GLU A 54 -4.48 7.43 -7.22
N GLN A 55 -4.84 7.11 -6.00
CA GLN A 55 -6.14 6.54 -5.70
C GLN A 55 -7.26 7.58 -5.89
N ARG A 56 -8.48 7.12 -6.25
CA ARG A 56 -9.63 8.01 -6.39
C ARG A 56 -9.83 8.86 -5.15
N GLY A 57 -10.14 10.14 -5.38
CA GLY A 57 -10.39 11.09 -4.30
C GLY A 57 -9.19 11.53 -3.51
N ILE A 58 -7.97 11.12 -3.89
CA ILE A 58 -6.74 11.50 -3.21
C ILE A 58 -5.84 12.25 -4.19
N GLY A 59 -5.06 13.19 -3.68
CA GLY A 59 -4.04 13.90 -4.44
C GLY A 59 -4.59 14.59 -5.68
N ALA A 60 -4.07 14.23 -6.85
CA ALA A 60 -4.47 14.80 -8.14
C ALA A 60 -5.64 14.06 -8.81
N SER A 61 -6.10 12.95 -8.26
CA SER A 61 -7.28 12.25 -8.75
C SER A 61 -8.56 12.98 -8.36
N GLU A 62 -9.59 12.83 -9.20
CA GLU A 62 -10.88 13.50 -9.00
C GLU A 62 -11.52 13.10 -7.68
N THR A 63 -12.04 14.10 -6.97
CA THR A 63 -12.78 13.93 -5.72
C THR A 63 -14.23 13.58 -6.02
N LEU A 64 -14.72 12.50 -5.40
CA LEU A 64 -16.07 12.00 -5.59
C LEU A 64 -16.69 11.62 -4.26
N HIS A 65 -18.02 11.60 -4.23
CA HIS A 65 -18.82 11.19 -3.07
C HIS A 65 -19.41 9.78 -3.23
N TYR A 66 -18.82 8.93 -4.10
CA TYR A 66 -19.23 7.53 -4.30
C TYR A 66 -18.03 6.64 -4.65
N GLY A 67 -18.20 5.33 -4.63
CA GLY A 67 -17.14 4.38 -4.93
C GLY A 67 -16.10 4.22 -3.83
N GLU A 68 -16.45 4.60 -2.62
CA GLU A 68 -15.62 4.55 -1.42
C GLU A 68 -15.52 3.10 -0.89
N ARG A 69 -14.86 2.22 -1.66
CA ARG A 69 -14.67 0.79 -1.38
C ARG A 69 -13.32 0.32 -1.89
N LEU A 70 -12.64 -0.54 -1.14
CA LEU A 70 -11.37 -1.16 -1.58
C LEU A 70 -11.51 -1.89 -2.92
N SER A 71 -12.66 -2.57 -3.13
CA SER A 71 -12.96 -3.24 -4.39
C SER A 71 -13.03 -2.28 -5.59
N ARG A 72 -13.52 -1.04 -5.38
CA ARG A 72 -13.55 -0.03 -6.45
C ARG A 72 -12.15 0.51 -6.74
N HIS A 73 -11.33 0.76 -5.70
CA HIS A 73 -9.92 1.13 -5.87
C HIS A 73 -9.14 0.03 -6.59
N ALA A 74 -9.40 -1.24 -6.26
CA ALA A 74 -8.81 -2.39 -6.97
C ALA A 74 -9.22 -2.43 -8.46
N LYS A 75 -10.47 -2.09 -8.79
CA LYS A 75 -10.93 -1.98 -10.18
C LYS A 75 -10.25 -0.84 -10.93
N ASP A 76 -10.07 0.32 -10.31
CA ASP A 76 -9.31 1.44 -10.89
C ASP A 76 -7.87 1.03 -11.21
N LEU A 77 -7.25 0.30 -10.30
CA LEU A 77 -5.91 -0.24 -10.49
C LEU A 77 -5.85 -1.23 -11.66
N LYS A 78 -6.87 -2.09 -11.80
CA LYS A 78 -6.98 -3.01 -12.93
C LYS A 78 -7.09 -2.25 -14.26
N GLU A 79 -7.89 -1.20 -14.31
CA GLU A 79 -8.06 -0.38 -15.51
C GLU A 79 -6.77 0.36 -15.88
N LEU A 80 -6.02 0.86 -14.90
CA LEU A 80 -4.70 1.45 -15.15
C LEU A 80 -3.71 0.42 -15.69
N THR A 81 -3.65 -0.77 -15.09
CA THR A 81 -2.75 -1.84 -15.56
C THR A 81 -3.10 -2.33 -16.95
N ASP A 82 -4.39 -2.34 -17.30
CA ASP A 82 -4.85 -2.67 -18.65
C ASP A 82 -4.53 -1.57 -19.67
N LEU A 83 -4.78 -0.31 -19.29
CA LEU A 83 -4.49 0.86 -20.14
C LEU A 83 -3.00 0.91 -20.54
N LEU A 84 -2.12 0.65 -19.59
CA LEU A 84 -0.67 0.68 -19.80
C LEU A 84 -0.11 -0.66 -20.32
N ASP A 85 -0.97 -1.66 -20.58
CA ASP A 85 -0.61 -3.06 -20.95
C ASP A 85 0.53 -3.61 -20.09
N LEU A 86 0.50 -3.35 -18.78
CA LEU A 86 1.55 -3.78 -17.87
C LEU A 86 1.54 -5.32 -17.72
N LYS A 87 2.74 -5.91 -17.69
CA LYS A 87 2.97 -7.33 -17.47
C LYS A 87 4.09 -7.50 -16.46
N ASP A 88 4.05 -8.61 -15.72
CA ASP A 88 5.06 -8.94 -14.71
C ASP A 88 5.32 -7.80 -13.70
N VAL A 89 4.24 -7.16 -13.25
CA VAL A 89 4.28 -6.01 -12.34
C VAL A 89 4.58 -6.46 -10.92
N VAL A 90 5.47 -5.79 -10.22
CA VAL A 90 5.53 -5.87 -8.77
C VAL A 90 4.70 -4.73 -8.17
N PHE A 91 3.69 -5.10 -7.41
CA PHE A 91 2.80 -4.17 -6.74
C PHE A 91 3.37 -3.86 -5.35
N ILE A 92 3.52 -2.59 -5.04
CA ILE A 92 4.06 -2.08 -3.77
C ILE A 92 2.99 -1.23 -3.11
N GLY A 93 2.46 -1.67 -1.99
CA GLY A 93 1.44 -0.94 -1.24
C GLY A 93 1.93 -0.54 0.14
N HIS A 94 1.80 0.72 0.49
CA HIS A 94 1.96 1.17 1.87
C HIS A 94 0.59 1.28 2.53
N SER A 95 0.43 0.71 3.74
CA SER A 95 -0.81 0.82 4.52
C SER A 95 -2.03 0.36 3.70
N MET A 96 -3.13 1.11 3.64
CA MET A 96 -4.31 0.78 2.85
C MET A 96 -3.98 0.44 1.38
N GLY A 97 -2.88 0.96 0.82
CA GLY A 97 -2.44 0.59 -0.52
C GLY A 97 -2.19 -0.91 -0.68
N ALA A 98 -1.68 -1.60 0.35
CA ALA A 98 -1.55 -3.06 0.34
C ALA A 98 -2.92 -3.76 0.39
N SER A 99 -3.88 -3.25 1.15
CA SER A 99 -5.26 -3.78 1.16
C SER A 99 -5.94 -3.65 -0.21
N VAL A 100 -5.67 -2.56 -0.95
CA VAL A 100 -6.14 -2.41 -2.35
C VAL A 100 -5.51 -3.49 -3.24
N ILE A 101 -4.23 -3.82 -3.03
CA ILE A 101 -3.55 -4.89 -3.77
C ILE A 101 -4.15 -6.27 -3.43
N PHE A 102 -4.50 -6.53 -2.17
CA PHE A 102 -5.20 -7.77 -1.79
C PHE A 102 -6.59 -7.85 -2.41
N ALA A 103 -7.33 -6.74 -2.43
CA ALA A 103 -8.61 -6.65 -3.13
C ALA A 103 -8.43 -6.89 -4.64
N TYR A 104 -7.38 -6.33 -5.27
CA TYR A 104 -7.06 -6.59 -6.67
C TYR A 104 -6.80 -8.08 -6.90
N TYR A 105 -5.96 -8.72 -6.08
CA TYR A 105 -5.67 -10.14 -6.21
C TYR A 105 -6.94 -11.00 -6.04
N SER A 106 -7.78 -10.67 -5.07
CA SER A 106 -9.05 -11.37 -4.83
C SER A 106 -9.99 -11.34 -6.04
N LEU A 107 -10.03 -10.21 -6.76
CA LEU A 107 -10.94 -10.00 -7.89
C LEU A 107 -10.38 -10.48 -9.23
N PHE A 108 -9.07 -10.35 -9.45
CA PHE A 108 -8.45 -10.49 -10.77
C PHE A 108 -7.31 -11.52 -10.81
N GLY A 109 -6.92 -12.08 -9.65
CA GLY A 109 -5.82 -13.04 -9.58
C GLY A 109 -4.44 -12.44 -9.89
N ALA A 110 -3.51 -13.29 -10.27
CA ALA A 110 -2.10 -12.97 -10.45
C ALA A 110 -1.68 -12.70 -11.91
N GLU A 111 -2.60 -12.65 -12.87
CA GLU A 111 -2.28 -12.65 -14.31
C GLU A 111 -1.23 -11.61 -14.71
N ARG A 112 -1.24 -10.42 -14.08
CA ARG A 112 -0.31 -9.33 -14.37
C ARG A 112 0.81 -9.17 -13.34
N MET A 113 0.84 -10.02 -12.30
CA MET A 113 1.71 -9.84 -11.14
C MET A 113 2.98 -10.70 -11.22
N ALA A 114 4.14 -10.09 -10.96
CA ALA A 114 5.39 -10.79 -10.67
C ALA A 114 5.64 -10.92 -9.15
N GLY A 115 5.05 -10.05 -8.34
CA GLY A 115 5.19 -10.09 -6.89
C GLY A 115 4.40 -8.98 -6.18
N ILE A 116 4.37 -9.06 -4.87
CA ILE A 116 3.70 -8.10 -3.99
C ILE A 116 4.66 -7.66 -2.89
N ILE A 117 4.65 -6.39 -2.56
CA ILE A 117 5.33 -5.85 -1.37
C ILE A 117 4.28 -5.09 -0.56
N ASP A 118 4.02 -5.57 0.63
CA ASP A 118 3.18 -4.95 1.64
C ASP A 118 4.08 -4.19 2.63
N ILE A 119 3.87 -2.88 2.77
CA ILE A 119 4.60 -2.05 3.72
C ILE A 119 3.64 -1.60 4.82
N ASP A 120 3.80 -2.22 5.96
CA ASP A 120 3.15 -1.94 7.25
C ASP A 120 1.61 -1.93 7.18
N GLN A 121 1.03 -3.06 6.68
CA GLN A 121 -0.42 -3.30 6.66
C GLN A 121 -0.77 -4.70 7.15
N SER A 122 -1.53 -4.79 8.23
CA SER A 122 -2.15 -6.04 8.65
C SER A 122 -3.26 -6.46 7.67
N PRO A 123 -3.37 -7.73 7.30
CA PRO A 123 -4.41 -8.20 6.36
C PRO A 123 -5.81 -8.12 6.96
N LYS A 124 -5.92 -8.01 8.28
CA LYS A 124 -7.18 -7.84 8.99
C LYS A 124 -7.03 -6.68 9.97
N MET A 125 -7.92 -5.71 9.83
CA MET A 125 -7.86 -4.47 10.62
C MET A 125 -8.36 -4.66 12.05
N LEU A 126 -9.34 -5.51 12.29
CA LEU A 126 -9.93 -5.73 13.61
C LEU A 126 -9.29 -6.91 14.32
N SER A 127 -9.02 -6.74 15.62
CA SER A 127 -8.62 -7.83 16.51
C SER A 127 -9.80 -8.75 16.78
N THR A 128 -9.52 -10.06 16.82
CA THR A 128 -10.49 -11.12 17.15
C THR A 128 -9.76 -12.21 17.95
N GLU A 129 -10.48 -13.19 18.48
CA GLU A 129 -9.90 -14.33 19.20
C GLU A 129 -8.84 -15.09 18.37
N ASP A 130 -9.01 -15.14 17.04
CA ASP A 130 -8.11 -15.81 16.10
C ASP A 130 -7.12 -14.84 15.40
N TRP A 131 -7.13 -13.54 15.75
CA TRP A 131 -6.25 -12.52 15.18
C TRP A 131 -5.96 -11.38 16.17
N GLU A 132 -4.83 -11.42 16.84
CA GLU A 132 -4.42 -10.38 17.81
C GLU A 132 -3.78 -9.14 17.19
N TYR A 133 -3.51 -9.14 15.87
CA TYR A 133 -2.75 -8.11 15.15
C TYR A 133 -3.67 -7.07 14.45
N GLY A 134 -4.81 -6.77 15.03
CA GLY A 134 -5.66 -5.65 14.56
C GLY A 134 -5.07 -4.29 14.91
N ILE A 135 -5.55 -3.26 14.22
CA ILE A 135 -5.07 -1.88 14.42
C ILE A 135 -5.28 -1.43 15.86
N CYS A 136 -4.22 -1.03 16.54
CA CYS A 136 -4.27 -0.55 17.94
C CYS A 136 -5.02 -1.49 18.90
N GLY A 137 -5.13 -2.79 18.55
CA GLY A 137 -5.91 -3.76 19.33
C GLY A 137 -7.44 -3.57 19.27
N VAL A 138 -7.94 -2.79 18.31
CA VAL A 138 -9.39 -2.50 18.15
C VAL A 138 -10.13 -3.75 17.71
N ASP A 139 -11.18 -4.08 18.45
CA ASP A 139 -12.16 -5.11 18.11
C ASP A 139 -13.44 -4.54 17.48
N GLU A 140 -14.39 -5.40 17.15
CA GLU A 140 -15.67 -4.99 16.55
C GLU A 140 -16.50 -4.06 17.45
N ASN A 141 -16.39 -4.20 18.77
CA ASN A 141 -17.15 -3.39 19.74
C ASN A 141 -16.59 -1.97 19.85
N ALA A 142 -15.29 -1.81 19.70
CA ALA A 142 -14.60 -0.53 19.77
C ALA A 142 -14.57 0.22 18.43
N LEU A 143 -14.86 -0.43 17.29
CA LEU A 143 -14.73 0.11 15.93
C LEU A 143 -15.32 1.51 15.76
N PHE A 144 -16.60 1.71 16.11
CA PHE A 144 -17.26 3.01 15.89
C PHE A 144 -16.72 4.13 16.78
N THR A 145 -16.23 3.78 17.96
CA THR A 145 -15.57 4.72 18.86
C THR A 145 -14.21 5.12 18.29
N PHE A 146 -13.39 4.13 17.91
CA PHE A 146 -12.09 4.35 17.29
C PHE A 146 -12.18 5.21 16.04
N MET A 147 -13.14 4.95 15.17
CA MET A 147 -13.35 5.75 13.94
C MET A 147 -13.74 7.20 14.18
N LYS A 148 -14.14 7.59 15.40
CA LYS A 148 -14.43 9.00 15.78
C LYS A 148 -13.20 9.70 16.33
N GLU A 149 -12.20 8.96 16.74
CA GLU A 149 -10.96 9.46 17.30
C GLU A 149 -9.93 9.74 16.20
N LYS A 150 -8.91 10.50 16.55
CA LYS A 150 -7.77 10.68 15.67
C LYS A 150 -6.87 9.46 15.76
N PHE A 151 -6.39 8.97 14.64
CA PHE A 151 -5.34 7.97 14.61
C PHE A 151 -4.12 8.40 15.43
N PRO A 152 -3.44 7.48 16.11
CA PRO A 152 -2.15 7.76 16.73
C PRO A 152 -1.17 8.35 15.72
N LYS A 153 -0.17 9.09 16.22
CA LYS A 153 0.90 9.62 15.38
C LYS A 153 1.62 8.45 14.68
N ALA A 154 1.62 8.44 13.35
CA ALA A 154 2.09 7.31 12.54
C ALA A 154 3.59 7.03 12.66
N ASN A 155 4.41 8.08 12.82
CA ASN A 155 5.85 7.95 12.90
C ASN A 155 6.35 7.73 14.34
N TYR A 156 7.38 6.90 14.47
CA TYR A 156 8.10 6.64 15.71
C TYR A 156 9.21 7.67 15.96
N ILE A 157 9.96 8.00 14.89
CA ILE A 157 11.10 8.91 14.97
C ILE A 157 10.62 10.36 14.84
N ASP A 158 10.99 11.21 15.81
CA ASP A 158 10.64 12.63 15.81
C ASP A 158 11.61 13.51 15.00
N ARG A 159 12.73 12.96 14.51
CA ARG A 159 13.66 13.74 13.70
C ARG A 159 13.15 13.85 12.24
N GLU A 160 13.28 15.03 11.72
CA GLU A 160 12.97 15.32 10.32
C GLU A 160 14.09 14.79 9.41
N THR A 161 13.87 13.61 8.82
CA THR A 161 14.70 13.14 7.70
C THR A 161 14.34 13.92 6.42
N PRO A 162 15.23 14.02 5.41
CA PRO A 162 14.86 14.59 4.11
C PRO A 162 13.63 13.95 3.49
N SER A 163 13.48 12.62 3.59
CA SER A 163 12.34 11.87 3.08
C SER A 163 11.06 12.20 3.83
N MET A 164 11.12 12.38 5.17
CA MET A 164 9.99 12.80 5.97
C MET A 164 9.59 14.25 5.66
N GLN A 165 10.54 15.15 5.43
CA GLN A 165 10.27 16.54 5.01
C GLN A 165 9.56 16.55 3.64
N ARG A 166 10.02 15.74 2.68
CA ARG A 166 9.36 15.57 1.38
C ARG A 166 7.95 15.01 1.54
N TYR A 167 7.77 13.99 2.37
CA TYR A 167 6.45 13.43 2.71
C TYR A 167 5.49 14.51 3.21
N ILE A 168 5.89 15.27 4.21
CA ILE A 168 5.08 16.35 4.80
C ILE A 168 4.77 17.44 3.76
N SER A 169 5.75 17.84 2.96
CA SER A 169 5.56 18.87 1.93
C SER A 169 4.61 18.41 0.84
N THR A 170 4.69 17.15 0.44
CA THR A 170 3.78 16.55 -0.55
C THR A 170 2.35 16.54 -0.04
N ILE A 171 2.11 16.09 1.20
CA ILE A 171 0.76 16.13 1.79
C ILE A 171 0.20 17.56 1.81
N LYS A 172 1.02 18.54 2.19
CA LYS A 172 0.60 19.96 2.26
C LYS A 172 0.33 20.61 0.90
N SER A 173 0.84 20.02 -0.19
CA SER A 173 0.65 20.55 -1.55
C SER A 173 -0.72 20.23 -2.15
N TYR A 174 -1.48 19.33 -1.53
CA TYR A 174 -2.82 18.97 -1.96
C TYR A 174 -3.89 19.49 -1.00
N PRO A 175 -5.13 19.66 -1.45
CA PRO A 175 -6.26 19.93 -0.57
C PRO A 175 -6.33 18.89 0.55
N ARG A 176 -6.73 19.34 1.74
CA ARG A 176 -6.89 18.43 2.86
C ARG A 176 -7.97 17.40 2.52
N TYR A 177 -7.64 16.14 2.72
CA TYR A 177 -8.59 15.04 2.60
C TYR A 177 -9.74 15.22 3.61
N ASP A 178 -10.98 15.19 3.13
CA ASP A 178 -12.14 15.27 4.02
C ASP A 178 -12.48 13.89 4.58
N GLU A 179 -11.96 13.62 5.78
CA GLU A 179 -12.19 12.36 6.48
C GLU A 179 -13.68 12.16 6.84
N GLY A 180 -14.45 13.24 6.99
CA GLY A 180 -15.88 13.18 7.29
C GLY A 180 -16.69 12.65 6.10
N GLU A 181 -16.43 13.16 4.91
CA GLU A 181 -17.10 12.76 3.68
C GLU A 181 -16.67 11.36 3.20
N ARG A 182 -15.42 10.94 3.51
CA ARG A 182 -14.81 9.69 3.03
C ARG A 182 -14.73 8.59 4.06
N ARG A 183 -15.51 8.71 5.08
CA ARG A 183 -15.60 7.74 6.16
C ARG A 183 -16.04 6.35 5.70
N ALA A 184 -16.76 6.26 4.57
CA ALA A 184 -17.20 4.99 4.00
C ALA A 184 -16.02 4.12 3.54
N LEU A 185 -14.96 4.71 2.93
CA LEU A 185 -13.74 3.98 2.57
C LEU A 185 -13.01 3.47 3.80
N LEU A 186 -12.85 4.32 4.82
CA LEU A 186 -12.22 3.90 6.07
C LEU A 186 -12.99 2.74 6.72
N PHE A 187 -14.32 2.81 6.76
CA PHE A 187 -15.16 1.77 7.33
C PHE A 187 -15.02 0.45 6.53
N ASP A 188 -15.05 0.51 5.20
CA ASP A 188 -14.83 -0.64 4.33
C ASP A 188 -13.46 -1.28 4.59
N HIS A 189 -12.42 -0.46 4.72
CA HIS A 189 -11.07 -0.91 5.05
C HIS A 189 -10.98 -1.53 6.45
N MET A 190 -11.58 -0.89 7.46
CA MET A 190 -11.59 -1.39 8.84
C MET A 190 -12.29 -2.75 9.00
N CYS A 191 -13.30 -3.04 8.16
CA CYS A 191 -14.04 -4.31 8.20
C CYS A 191 -13.43 -5.40 7.30
N ALA A 192 -12.37 -5.09 6.54
CA ALA A 192 -11.75 -6.05 5.63
C ALA A 192 -10.93 -7.11 6.38
N ASP A 193 -11.03 -8.36 5.89
CA ASP A 193 -10.20 -9.50 6.31
C ASP A 193 -9.67 -10.21 5.06
N TRP A 194 -8.38 -10.07 4.77
CA TRP A 194 -7.71 -10.63 3.58
C TRP A 194 -6.92 -11.90 3.87
N ARG A 195 -7.06 -12.50 5.06
CA ARG A 195 -6.29 -13.69 5.43
C ARG A 195 -6.58 -14.89 4.54
N ASP A 196 -7.81 -15.01 4.06
CA ASP A 196 -8.19 -16.05 3.10
C ASP A 196 -7.56 -15.83 1.71
N VAL A 197 -7.32 -14.58 1.34
CA VAL A 197 -6.62 -14.20 0.10
C VAL A 197 -5.14 -14.53 0.20
N LEU A 198 -4.50 -14.24 1.35
CA LEU A 198 -3.06 -14.51 1.55
C LEU A 198 -2.71 -15.98 1.25
N GLY A 199 -3.52 -16.92 1.73
CA GLY A 199 -3.32 -18.35 1.49
C GLY A 199 -3.45 -18.78 0.02
N ARG A 200 -3.98 -17.92 -0.84
CA ARG A 200 -4.16 -18.15 -2.28
C ARG A 200 -3.14 -17.44 -3.16
N ILE A 201 -2.33 -16.53 -2.60
CA ILE A 201 -1.32 -15.80 -3.35
C ILE A 201 -0.27 -16.78 -3.88
N THR A 202 -0.11 -16.82 -5.20
CA THR A 202 0.82 -17.71 -5.92
C THR A 202 2.13 -17.04 -6.27
N VAL A 203 2.16 -15.71 -6.35
CA VAL A 203 3.37 -14.92 -6.60
C VAL A 203 4.17 -14.70 -5.30
N PRO A 204 5.47 -14.42 -5.37
CA PRO A 204 6.23 -14.01 -4.21
C PRO A 204 5.63 -12.77 -3.54
N ILE A 205 5.65 -12.75 -2.21
CA ILE A 205 5.18 -11.61 -1.41
C ILE A 205 6.14 -11.31 -0.27
N LEU A 206 6.47 -10.03 -0.08
CA LEU A 206 7.25 -9.52 1.04
C LEU A 206 6.36 -8.65 1.93
N PHE A 207 6.35 -8.94 3.21
CA PHE A 207 5.75 -8.11 4.24
C PHE A 207 6.84 -7.33 4.97
N ILE A 208 6.73 -6.01 5.05
CA ILE A 208 7.64 -5.13 5.78
C ILE A 208 6.86 -4.46 6.90
N ALA A 209 7.39 -4.47 8.12
CA ALA A 209 6.81 -3.73 9.23
C ALA A 209 7.83 -2.83 9.92
N GLY A 210 7.38 -1.68 10.41
CA GLY A 210 8.11 -0.90 11.39
C GLY A 210 8.03 -1.54 12.77
N LYS A 211 9.18 -1.77 13.44
CA LYS A 211 9.25 -2.41 14.76
C LYS A 211 8.40 -1.70 15.81
N ASN A 212 8.32 -0.40 15.70
CA ASN A 212 7.63 0.48 16.64
C ASN A 212 6.38 1.12 16.01
N SER A 213 5.75 0.42 15.03
CA SER A 213 4.52 0.91 14.45
C SER A 213 3.47 1.12 15.55
N PRO A 214 2.83 2.30 15.61
CA PRO A 214 1.80 2.56 16.60
C PRO A 214 0.48 1.86 16.26
N TYR A 215 0.38 1.30 15.04
CA TYR A 215 -0.85 0.70 14.53
C TYR A 215 -0.87 -0.81 14.72
N TRP A 216 0.28 -1.48 14.54
CA TRP A 216 0.37 -2.94 14.56
C TRP A 216 1.52 -3.44 15.44
N ASP A 217 1.34 -4.60 16.03
CA ASP A 217 2.47 -5.38 16.53
C ASP A 217 3.22 -5.98 15.33
N SER A 218 4.49 -5.63 15.18
CA SER A 218 5.31 -6.01 14.02
C SER A 218 5.42 -7.53 13.78
N ARG A 219 5.05 -8.36 14.76
CA ARG A 219 5.03 -9.83 14.62
C ARG A 219 4.02 -10.32 13.58
N PHE A 220 3.03 -9.47 13.21
CA PHE A 220 2.04 -9.84 12.19
C PHE A 220 2.70 -10.24 10.87
N VAL A 221 3.81 -9.61 10.46
CA VAL A 221 4.46 -9.89 9.17
C VAL A 221 5.00 -11.31 9.09
N GLU A 222 5.53 -11.85 10.18
CA GLU A 222 5.98 -13.24 10.23
C GLU A 222 4.81 -14.22 10.09
N VAL A 223 3.69 -13.91 10.75
CA VAL A 223 2.46 -14.72 10.65
C VAL A 223 1.92 -14.68 9.23
N CYS A 224 1.83 -13.48 8.62
CA CYS A 224 1.37 -13.33 7.24
C CYS A 224 2.27 -14.06 6.23
N ALA A 225 3.58 -13.96 6.40
CA ALA A 225 4.53 -14.67 5.52
C ALA A 225 4.32 -16.18 5.58
N LYS A 226 4.07 -16.75 6.77
CA LYS A 226 3.76 -18.18 6.94
C LYS A 226 2.42 -18.61 6.35
N MET A 227 1.46 -17.69 6.21
CA MET A 227 0.18 -17.96 5.54
C MET A 227 0.33 -18.05 4.03
N CYS A 228 1.37 -17.45 3.45
CA CYS A 228 1.61 -17.41 2.02
C CYS A 228 2.56 -18.52 1.56
N ARG A 229 2.33 -19.06 0.35
CA ARG A 229 3.19 -20.10 -0.23
C ARG A 229 4.64 -19.64 -0.44
N ASN A 230 4.83 -18.39 -0.86
CA ASN A 230 6.11 -17.77 -1.14
C ASN A 230 6.24 -16.45 -0.38
N GLY A 231 5.95 -16.49 0.94
CA GLY A 231 5.97 -15.32 1.80
C GLY A 231 7.34 -15.09 2.43
N GLU A 232 7.78 -13.84 2.39
CA GLU A 232 8.97 -13.34 3.09
C GLU A 232 8.56 -12.18 4.00
N TYR A 233 9.37 -11.88 5.02
CA TYR A 233 9.13 -10.72 5.87
C TYR A 233 10.42 -10.03 6.30
N GLU A 234 10.28 -8.75 6.63
CA GLU A 234 11.34 -7.90 7.17
C GLU A 234 10.74 -6.99 8.26
N VAL A 235 11.39 -6.92 9.42
CA VAL A 235 11.04 -5.96 10.47
C VAL A 235 12.13 -4.91 10.55
N ILE A 236 11.77 -3.64 10.38
CA ILE A 236 12.71 -2.52 10.38
C ILE A 236 12.73 -1.89 11.77
N GLU A 237 13.90 -1.96 12.42
CA GLU A 237 14.12 -1.43 13.76
C GLU A 237 14.04 0.11 13.77
N GLU A 238 13.72 0.68 14.94
CA GLU A 238 13.59 2.13 15.16
C GLU A 238 12.70 2.81 14.11
N CYS A 239 11.55 2.20 13.80
CA CYS A 239 10.68 2.60 12.72
C CYS A 239 9.22 2.46 13.12
N GLY A 240 8.41 3.48 12.83
CA GLY A 240 6.95 3.45 12.97
C GLY A 240 6.25 2.98 11.71
N HIS A 241 5.01 3.42 11.54
CA HIS A 241 4.20 3.12 10.36
C HIS A 241 4.73 3.76 9.07
N CYS A 242 5.43 4.87 9.19
CA CYS A 242 5.95 5.64 8.06
C CYS A 242 7.26 5.06 7.50
N VAL A 243 7.34 3.75 7.30
CA VAL A 243 8.56 3.02 6.95
C VAL A 243 9.37 3.62 5.79
N PRO A 244 8.77 3.98 4.62
CA PRO A 244 9.54 4.53 3.50
C PRO A 244 10.18 5.88 3.79
N TRP A 245 9.74 6.58 4.82
CA TRP A 245 10.18 7.95 5.14
C TRP A 245 10.98 8.04 6.43
N GLU A 246 10.72 7.16 7.40
CA GLU A 246 11.46 7.11 8.66
C GLU A 246 12.81 6.39 8.49
N GLN A 247 12.81 5.27 7.78
CA GLN A 247 13.95 4.39 7.56
C GLN A 247 14.12 4.08 6.07
N GLU A 248 14.21 5.15 5.24
CA GLU A 248 14.25 5.06 3.78
C GLU A 248 15.28 4.05 3.26
N GLU A 249 16.53 4.13 3.74
CA GLU A 249 17.58 3.22 3.28
C GLU A 249 17.32 1.76 3.63
N ALA A 250 16.79 1.49 4.83
CA ALA A 250 16.45 0.13 5.24
C ALA A 250 15.28 -0.40 4.40
N CYS A 251 14.24 0.42 4.16
CA CYS A 251 13.12 0.09 3.29
C CYS A 251 13.61 -0.20 1.86
N VAL A 252 14.45 0.65 1.29
CA VAL A 252 15.04 0.43 -0.05
C VAL A 252 15.84 -0.87 -0.10
N ARG A 253 16.66 -1.17 0.91
CA ARG A 253 17.42 -2.44 0.97
C ARG A 253 16.49 -3.66 1.00
N ALA A 254 15.44 -3.65 1.81
CA ALA A 254 14.45 -4.74 1.89
C ALA A 254 13.75 -4.95 0.54
N VAL A 255 13.23 -3.86 -0.06
CA VAL A 255 12.58 -3.88 -1.38
C VAL A 255 13.54 -4.39 -2.45
N MET A 256 14.74 -3.83 -2.57
CA MET A 256 15.74 -4.24 -3.57
C MET A 256 16.22 -5.68 -3.37
N GLY A 257 16.36 -6.12 -2.12
CA GLY A 257 16.70 -7.51 -1.79
C GLY A 257 15.64 -8.47 -2.34
N PHE A 258 14.38 -8.19 -2.11
CA PHE A 258 13.26 -8.97 -2.62
C PHE A 258 13.19 -8.95 -4.15
N LEU A 259 13.26 -7.77 -4.78
CA LEU A 259 13.20 -7.62 -6.24
C LEU A 259 14.29 -8.40 -6.97
N LYS A 260 15.49 -8.54 -6.39
CA LYS A 260 16.58 -9.35 -6.95
C LYS A 260 16.29 -10.86 -6.86
N ARG A 261 15.50 -11.31 -5.92
CA ARG A 261 15.12 -12.73 -5.74
C ARG A 261 13.96 -13.15 -6.64
N ILE A 262 13.10 -12.22 -7.01
CA ILE A 262 11.99 -12.49 -7.92
C ILE A 262 12.58 -12.80 -9.30
N LYS A 263 12.58 -14.08 -9.67
CA LYS A 263 12.88 -14.49 -11.04
C LYS A 263 11.70 -14.07 -11.92
N THR A 264 11.96 -13.22 -12.91
CA THR A 264 10.97 -13.00 -13.97
C THR A 264 10.69 -14.35 -14.60
N PRO A 265 9.42 -14.78 -14.74
CA PRO A 265 9.12 -15.95 -15.52
C PRO A 265 9.74 -15.74 -16.92
N HIS A 266 10.69 -16.59 -17.31
CA HIS A 266 11.12 -16.62 -18.69
C HIS A 266 9.92 -17.06 -19.51
N ILE A 267 9.42 -16.18 -20.37
CA ILE A 267 8.48 -16.54 -21.43
C ILE A 267 9.23 -17.54 -22.30
N SER A 268 8.94 -18.82 -22.11
CA SER A 268 9.34 -19.90 -23.02
C SER A 268 8.29 -20.05 -24.11
#